data_94cf5cd700ec9a9d0bcdb5e39e97de61
#
_entry.id   94cf5cd700ec9a9d0bcdb5e39e97de61
#
_cell.length_a   1.000
_cell.length_b   1.000
_cell.length_c   1.000
_cell.angle_alpha   90.00
_cell.angle_beta   90.00
_cell.angle_gamma   90.00
#
_symmetry.space_group_name_H-M   'P 1'
#
loop_
_entity.id
_entity.type
_entity.pdbx_description
1 polymer ?
#
loop_
_entity_poly.entity_id
_entity_poly.type
_entity_poly.pdbx_seq_one_letter_code
_entity_poly.pdbx_strand_id
1 'polypeptide(L)'
;MSPLISKYISLLFISTTLITAAERELYFTDFEDAPVGDDELAGYDSWNGTSNGRGSHGIEGAAVEGLGKSAFIGYNSPGRNENTVYVLRSINHNANTSGEPFIRLEAVVGINDSENPSTNPDRDSFFVTFFNASGAALASLTYNNTETSFGLWREDGRDTFDTGEEFIRNEVQILVIEIDLVNNLWSVDLDGFQIFREERFTARNINRELGGVAFQWQRTSGSDWGTNWLLFDDLAVYASTTKLVIAENPFKIKSITKNINGSRELSWKIQPGFSYQVQYSDDLRQWKNDLPDSQFSDDEEKMINFTDNSPPLDNKRYYRIIRTQ
;
A
#
# COMPACT_ATOMS: atom_id res chain seq x y z
N MET A 1 -27.93 10.08 8.82
CA MET A 1 -26.91 10.72 8.00
C MET A 1 -25.85 11.27 8.96
N SER A 2 -24.83 10.48 9.19
CA SER A 2 -23.66 10.91 9.98
C SER A 2 -22.77 11.74 9.05
N PRO A 3 -22.21 12.87 9.47
CA PRO A 3 -21.29 13.63 8.62
C PRO A 3 -20.02 12.79 8.45
N LEU A 4 -19.77 12.32 7.24
CA LEU A 4 -18.46 11.83 6.83
C LEU A 4 -17.45 12.93 7.13
N ILE A 5 -16.57 12.64 8.07
CA ILE A 5 -15.40 13.48 8.34
C ILE A 5 -14.49 13.30 7.13
N SER A 6 -14.51 14.29 6.24
CA SER A 6 -13.57 14.39 5.12
C SER A 6 -12.16 14.51 5.68
N LYS A 7 -11.50 13.36 5.88
CA LYS A 7 -10.07 13.32 6.21
C LYS A 7 -9.31 13.35 4.88
N TYR A 8 -8.49 14.35 4.70
CA TYR A 8 -7.68 14.56 3.50
C TYR A 8 -6.55 13.56 3.43
N ILE A 9 -6.44 12.88 2.30
CA ILE A 9 -5.36 11.96 2.01
C ILE A 9 -4.11 12.76 1.70
N SER A 10 -3.05 12.50 2.44
CA SER A 10 -1.70 12.98 2.15
C SER A 10 -0.89 11.81 1.63
N LEU A 11 -0.85 11.66 0.31
CA LEU A 11 0.07 10.70 -0.31
C LEU A 11 1.49 11.23 -0.16
N LEU A 12 2.30 10.50 0.57
CA LEU A 12 3.72 10.78 0.76
C LEU A 12 4.52 9.92 -0.22
N PHE A 13 4.93 10.48 -1.35
CA PHE A 13 5.97 9.86 -2.16
C PHE A 13 7.34 10.27 -1.63
N ILE A 14 8.09 9.31 -1.07
CA ILE A 14 9.48 9.50 -0.67
C ILE A 14 10.34 9.25 -1.90
N SER A 15 10.67 10.30 -2.64
CA SER A 15 11.70 10.23 -3.66
C SER A 15 13.05 10.53 -3.02
N THR A 16 13.79 9.49 -2.66
CA THR A 16 15.22 9.64 -2.39
C THR A 16 15.95 9.55 -3.73
N THR A 17 16.51 10.66 -4.20
CA THR A 17 17.50 10.64 -5.29
C THR A 17 18.82 10.08 -4.75
N LEU A 18 18.84 8.79 -4.47
CA LEU A 18 20.07 8.00 -4.48
C LEU A 18 20.38 7.70 -5.95
N ILE A 19 21.67 7.58 -6.29
CA ILE A 19 22.11 7.00 -7.57
C ILE A 19 21.52 5.60 -7.62
N THR A 20 20.29 5.51 -8.13
CA THR A 20 19.55 4.28 -8.24
C THR A 20 20.14 3.52 -9.42
N ALA A 21 20.61 2.30 -9.18
CA ALA A 21 20.57 1.33 -10.24
C ALA A 21 19.17 1.42 -10.88
N ALA A 22 19.12 1.49 -12.18
CA ALA A 22 17.85 1.70 -12.87
C ALA A 22 16.87 0.59 -12.47
N GLU A 23 15.80 0.96 -11.78
CA GLU A 23 14.69 0.06 -11.56
C GLU A 23 13.97 -0.15 -12.87
N ARG A 24 13.63 -1.38 -13.14
CA ARG A 24 12.80 -1.73 -14.29
C ARG A 24 11.38 -1.99 -13.80
N GLU A 25 10.45 -1.23 -14.30
CA GLU A 25 9.03 -1.48 -14.06
C GLU A 25 8.61 -2.82 -14.69
N LEU A 26 8.03 -3.68 -13.88
CA LEU A 26 7.43 -4.94 -14.29
C LEU A 26 5.93 -4.79 -14.53
N TYR A 27 5.30 -3.94 -13.75
CA TYR A 27 3.88 -3.65 -13.80
C TYR A 27 3.54 -2.32 -13.13
N PHE A 28 2.56 -1.62 -13.68
CA PHE A 28 1.94 -0.44 -13.07
C PHE A 28 0.46 -0.36 -13.45
N THR A 29 -0.38 0.06 -12.52
CA THR A 29 -1.77 0.45 -12.76
C THR A 29 -2.24 1.44 -11.71
N ASP A 30 -2.98 2.46 -12.17
CA ASP A 30 -3.73 3.41 -11.35
C ASP A 30 -5.25 3.20 -11.48
N PHE A 31 -5.67 2.13 -12.15
CA PHE A 31 -7.05 1.75 -12.44
C PHE A 31 -7.92 2.82 -13.11
N GLU A 32 -7.41 3.98 -13.48
CA GLU A 32 -8.21 5.09 -14.04
C GLU A 32 -8.90 4.74 -15.36
N ASP A 33 -8.30 3.85 -16.15
CA ASP A 33 -8.87 3.35 -17.40
C ASP A 33 -9.79 2.15 -17.23
N ALA A 34 -9.90 1.58 -16.01
CA ALA A 34 -10.72 0.41 -15.74
C ALA A 34 -12.23 0.74 -15.77
N PRO A 35 -13.08 -0.18 -16.20
CA PRO A 35 -14.52 -0.02 -16.05
C PRO A 35 -14.91 -0.10 -14.56
N VAL A 36 -15.80 0.80 -14.12
CA VAL A 36 -16.32 0.77 -12.74
C VAL A 36 -17.42 -0.28 -12.65
N GLY A 37 -17.36 -1.10 -11.62
CA GLY A 37 -18.40 -2.07 -11.31
C GLY A 37 -17.90 -3.31 -10.57
N ASP A 38 -18.85 -4.07 -10.06
CA ASP A 38 -18.63 -5.38 -9.45
C ASP A 38 -18.09 -6.35 -10.51
N ASP A 39 -17.15 -7.20 -10.10
CA ASP A 39 -16.46 -8.19 -10.94
C ASP A 39 -15.59 -7.63 -12.09
N GLU A 40 -15.55 -6.31 -12.29
CA GLU A 40 -14.83 -5.67 -13.40
C GLU A 40 -13.30 -5.72 -13.27
N LEU A 41 -12.77 -6.06 -12.10
CA LEU A 41 -11.32 -6.24 -11.94
C LEU A 41 -10.83 -7.52 -12.63
N ALA A 42 -11.60 -8.62 -12.57
CA ALA A 42 -11.23 -9.85 -13.27
C ALA A 42 -11.40 -9.68 -14.79
N GLY A 43 -10.30 -9.84 -15.52
CA GLY A 43 -10.24 -9.63 -16.97
C GLY A 43 -9.71 -8.25 -17.38
N TYR A 44 -9.76 -7.25 -16.49
CA TYR A 44 -9.08 -5.98 -16.73
C TYR A 44 -7.56 -6.19 -16.68
N ASP A 45 -6.85 -5.68 -17.66
CA ASP A 45 -5.38 -5.72 -17.77
C ASP A 45 -4.75 -7.05 -17.32
N SER A 46 -5.38 -8.17 -17.70
CA SER A 46 -4.95 -9.54 -17.36
C SER A 46 -4.96 -9.87 -15.86
N TRP A 47 -5.75 -9.16 -15.05
CA TRP A 47 -6.09 -9.63 -13.73
C TRP A 47 -6.96 -10.88 -13.81
N ASN A 48 -6.64 -11.87 -13.01
CA ASN A 48 -7.44 -13.09 -12.86
C ASN A 48 -8.03 -13.12 -11.46
N GLY A 49 -9.30 -13.49 -11.36
CA GLY A 49 -9.98 -13.51 -10.07
C GLY A 49 -10.89 -14.72 -9.91
N THR A 50 -11.08 -15.16 -8.67
CA THR A 50 -12.18 -16.04 -8.34
C THR A 50 -13.41 -15.16 -8.18
N SER A 51 -14.25 -15.09 -9.21
CA SER A 51 -15.53 -14.43 -9.13
C SER A 51 -16.64 -15.45 -9.38
N ASN A 52 -17.69 -15.34 -8.59
CA ASN A 52 -18.94 -16.09 -8.80
C ASN A 52 -20.07 -15.18 -9.29
N GLY A 53 -19.75 -13.98 -9.78
CA GLY A 53 -20.70 -12.98 -10.25
C GLY A 53 -21.45 -12.28 -9.13
N ARG A 54 -20.85 -12.14 -7.94
CA ARG A 54 -21.48 -11.55 -6.76
C ARG A 54 -20.82 -10.28 -6.24
N GLY A 55 -19.84 -9.73 -6.98
CA GLY A 55 -19.21 -8.47 -6.62
C GLY A 55 -18.33 -8.54 -5.40
N SER A 56 -17.63 -9.67 -5.18
CA SER A 56 -16.65 -9.81 -4.11
C SER A 56 -15.31 -9.15 -4.43
N HIS A 57 -15.15 -8.65 -5.63
CA HIS A 57 -14.08 -7.77 -6.09
C HIS A 57 -14.58 -6.88 -7.23
N GLY A 58 -13.91 -5.81 -7.51
CA GLY A 58 -14.27 -4.91 -8.61
C GLY A 58 -13.48 -3.63 -8.61
N ILE A 59 -14.03 -2.64 -9.32
CA ILE A 59 -13.48 -1.30 -9.42
C ILE A 59 -14.52 -0.30 -8.90
N GLU A 60 -14.12 0.52 -7.93
CA GLU A 60 -14.92 1.61 -7.40
C GLU A 60 -14.46 2.96 -7.98
N GLY A 61 -15.44 3.82 -8.31
CA GLY A 61 -15.17 5.08 -8.99
C GLY A 61 -14.74 6.24 -8.09
N ALA A 62 -14.96 6.15 -6.79
CA ALA A 62 -14.65 7.21 -5.84
C ALA A 62 -14.76 6.72 -4.38
N ALA A 63 -14.19 5.56 -4.09
CA ALA A 63 -14.24 4.98 -2.75
C ALA A 63 -13.57 5.89 -1.70
N VAL A 64 -12.51 6.57 -2.12
CA VAL A 64 -11.75 7.49 -1.29
C VAL A 64 -11.56 8.79 -2.04
N GLU A 65 -11.85 9.92 -1.39
CA GLU A 65 -11.67 11.25 -1.99
C GLU A 65 -10.22 11.46 -2.39
N GLY A 66 -9.99 11.66 -3.69
CA GLY A 66 -8.68 11.97 -4.26
C GLY A 66 -7.92 10.81 -4.86
N LEU A 67 -8.33 9.55 -4.67
CA LEU A 67 -7.71 8.42 -5.34
C LEU A 67 -8.23 8.20 -6.78
N GLY A 68 -9.43 8.66 -7.10
CA GLY A 68 -10.02 8.33 -8.40
C GLY A 68 -10.66 6.95 -8.40
N LYS A 69 -10.40 6.15 -9.43
CA LYS A 69 -10.84 4.76 -9.47
C LYS A 69 -9.85 3.86 -8.74
N SER A 70 -10.36 2.94 -7.97
CA SER A 70 -9.54 2.02 -7.16
C SER A 70 -10.11 0.61 -7.23
N ALA A 71 -9.26 -0.39 -7.15
CA ALA A 71 -9.69 -1.77 -7.05
C ALA A 71 -10.07 -2.13 -5.61
N PHE A 72 -10.99 -3.08 -5.46
CA PHE A 72 -11.39 -3.59 -4.15
C PHE A 72 -11.55 -5.11 -4.14
N ILE A 73 -11.47 -5.69 -2.94
CA ILE A 73 -11.83 -7.07 -2.66
C ILE A 73 -12.45 -7.18 -1.26
N GLY A 74 -13.54 -7.94 -1.14
CA GLY A 74 -14.25 -8.19 0.12
C GLY A 74 -15.72 -7.82 0.02
N TYR A 75 -16.08 -6.65 0.10
CA TYR A 75 -17.36 -5.94 0.16
C TYR A 75 -18.66 -6.78 0.06
N ASN A 76 -18.86 -7.57 -1.01
CA ASN A 76 -20.00 -8.46 -1.15
C ASN A 76 -19.61 -9.90 -0.82
N SER A 77 -20.46 -10.56 -0.07
CA SER A 77 -20.24 -11.95 0.29
C SER A 77 -20.19 -12.84 -0.94
N PRO A 78 -19.14 -13.62 -1.13
CA PRO A 78 -19.20 -14.77 -2.00
C PRO A 78 -20.25 -15.77 -1.50
N GLY A 79 -20.56 -16.77 -2.30
CA GLY A 79 -21.55 -17.78 -1.92
C GLY A 79 -21.26 -18.43 -0.57
N ARG A 80 -22.26 -19.01 0.06
CA ARG A 80 -22.15 -19.60 1.41
C ARG A 80 -21.01 -20.60 1.61
N ASN A 81 -20.47 -21.13 0.53
CA ASN A 81 -19.39 -22.13 0.56
C ASN A 81 -18.01 -21.55 0.22
N GLU A 82 -17.89 -20.27 -0.07
CA GLU A 82 -16.63 -19.63 -0.39
C GLU A 82 -16.08 -18.94 0.85
N ASN A 83 -14.95 -19.43 1.31
CA ASN A 83 -14.25 -18.88 2.46
C ASN A 83 -13.10 -17.96 2.05
N THR A 84 -12.68 -18.02 0.79
CA THR A 84 -11.56 -17.24 0.25
C THR A 84 -11.85 -16.81 -1.17
N VAL A 85 -11.62 -15.54 -1.44
CA VAL A 85 -11.63 -14.95 -2.79
C VAL A 85 -10.28 -14.31 -3.04
N TYR A 86 -9.79 -14.36 -4.25
CA TYR A 86 -8.56 -13.67 -4.63
C TYR A 86 -8.65 -13.07 -6.02
N VAL A 87 -7.87 -12.02 -6.24
CA VAL A 87 -7.54 -11.45 -7.53
C VAL A 87 -6.02 -11.48 -7.70
N LEU A 88 -5.55 -11.98 -8.83
CA LEU A 88 -4.14 -12.23 -9.12
C LEU A 88 -3.69 -11.47 -10.35
N ARG A 89 -2.60 -10.72 -10.24
CA ARG A 89 -1.85 -10.17 -11.36
C ARG A 89 -0.60 -11.00 -11.61
N SER A 90 -0.46 -11.56 -12.82
CA SER A 90 0.76 -12.27 -13.22
C SER A 90 1.88 -11.29 -13.53
N ILE A 91 3.04 -11.49 -12.94
CA ILE A 91 4.25 -10.67 -13.13
C ILE A 91 5.29 -11.42 -13.98
N ASN A 92 5.48 -12.72 -13.73
CA ASN A 92 6.37 -13.62 -14.49
C ASN A 92 7.82 -13.14 -14.57
N HIS A 93 8.40 -12.76 -13.43
CA HIS A 93 9.79 -12.32 -13.33
C HIS A 93 10.71 -13.47 -12.86
N ASN A 94 11.76 -13.71 -13.64
CA ASN A 94 12.82 -14.69 -13.31
C ASN A 94 14.13 -13.95 -13.03
N ALA A 95 14.51 -13.87 -11.76
CA ALA A 95 15.73 -13.21 -11.31
C ALA A 95 17.01 -13.81 -11.87
N ASN A 96 17.02 -15.13 -12.11
CA ASN A 96 18.22 -15.81 -12.64
C ASN A 96 18.50 -15.44 -14.09
N THR A 97 17.47 -15.17 -14.89
CA THR A 97 17.63 -14.80 -16.31
C THR A 97 17.76 -13.29 -16.51
N SER A 98 17.09 -12.50 -15.69
CA SER A 98 17.18 -11.03 -15.77
C SER A 98 18.40 -10.43 -15.08
N GLY A 99 18.95 -11.14 -14.08
CA GLY A 99 19.99 -10.60 -13.20
C GLY A 99 19.46 -9.56 -12.19
N GLU A 100 18.14 -9.45 -12.02
CA GLU A 100 17.47 -8.48 -11.16
C GLU A 100 16.78 -9.19 -9.98
N PRO A 101 17.50 -9.51 -8.91
CA PRO A 101 16.96 -10.30 -7.82
C PRO A 101 16.12 -9.50 -6.81
N PHE A 102 16.16 -8.18 -6.85
CA PHE A 102 15.43 -7.34 -5.91
C PHE A 102 14.12 -6.89 -6.52
N ILE A 103 13.03 -7.16 -5.81
CA ILE A 103 11.67 -6.77 -6.20
C ILE A 103 11.17 -5.73 -5.22
N ARG A 104 10.53 -4.68 -5.72
CA ARG A 104 9.79 -3.72 -4.92
C ARG A 104 8.36 -3.65 -5.42
N LEU A 105 7.42 -3.81 -4.50
CA LEU A 105 6.00 -3.53 -4.73
C LEU A 105 5.64 -2.28 -3.95
N GLU A 106 4.96 -1.36 -4.60
CA GLU A 106 4.32 -0.20 -3.98
C GLU A 106 2.84 -0.22 -4.31
N ALA A 107 2.00 0.14 -3.35
CA ALA A 107 0.57 0.30 -3.56
C ALA A 107 -0.02 1.25 -2.53
N VAL A 108 -1.06 1.96 -2.89
CA VAL A 108 -1.98 2.56 -1.92
C VAL A 108 -2.94 1.48 -1.48
N VAL A 109 -3.11 1.27 -0.18
CA VAL A 109 -4.00 0.26 0.39
C VAL A 109 -4.83 0.84 1.52
N GLY A 110 -6.03 0.30 1.74
CA GLY A 110 -6.87 0.70 2.86
C GLY A 110 -7.90 -0.37 3.19
N ILE A 111 -8.17 -0.56 4.48
CA ILE A 111 -9.28 -1.41 4.94
C ILE A 111 -10.47 -0.51 5.24
N ASN A 112 -11.51 -0.63 4.42
CA ASN A 112 -12.78 0.04 4.68
C ASN A 112 -13.66 -0.88 5.52
N ASP A 113 -14.11 -0.39 6.67
CA ASP A 113 -14.91 -1.14 7.63
C ASP A 113 -15.98 -0.23 8.23
N SER A 114 -17.22 -0.69 8.29
CA SER A 114 -18.31 0.07 8.91
C SER A 114 -18.13 0.29 10.41
N GLU A 115 -17.26 -0.50 11.06
CA GLU A 115 -17.05 -0.55 12.51
C GLU A 115 -18.34 -0.80 13.32
N ASN A 116 -19.44 -1.12 12.65
CA ASN A 116 -20.72 -1.36 13.28
C ASN A 116 -20.89 -2.86 13.60
N PRO A 117 -20.85 -3.27 14.88
CA PRO A 117 -20.94 -4.67 15.24
C PRO A 117 -22.29 -5.33 14.87
N SER A 118 -23.32 -4.55 14.57
CA SER A 118 -24.60 -5.09 14.09
C SER A 118 -24.59 -5.46 12.62
N THR A 119 -23.72 -4.82 11.82
CA THR A 119 -23.58 -5.06 10.38
C THR A 119 -22.27 -5.74 10.02
N ASN A 120 -21.31 -5.76 10.95
CA ASN A 120 -20.01 -6.36 10.79
C ASN A 120 -19.61 -7.08 12.11
N PRO A 121 -20.34 -8.15 12.48
CA PRO A 121 -20.07 -8.87 13.76
C PRO A 121 -18.72 -9.58 13.73
N ASP A 122 -18.32 -10.10 12.56
CA ASP A 122 -17.07 -10.81 12.35
C ASP A 122 -16.29 -10.10 11.23
N ARG A 123 -15.16 -9.54 11.58
CA ARG A 123 -14.27 -8.89 10.64
C ARG A 123 -13.40 -9.93 9.93
N ASP A 124 -13.33 -9.79 8.61
CA ASP A 124 -12.59 -10.71 7.76
C ASP A 124 -11.10 -10.36 7.73
N SER A 125 -10.29 -11.26 7.21
CA SER A 125 -8.86 -11.03 7.00
C SER A 125 -8.56 -10.78 5.53
N PHE A 126 -7.55 -9.96 5.25
CA PHE A 126 -7.07 -9.66 3.92
C PHE A 126 -5.59 -9.98 3.78
N PHE A 127 -5.14 -10.26 2.54
CA PHE A 127 -3.77 -10.69 2.30
C PHE A 127 -3.22 -10.06 1.03
N VAL A 128 -1.94 -9.72 1.07
CA VAL A 128 -1.13 -9.50 -0.13
C VAL A 128 -0.21 -10.70 -0.26
N THR A 129 -0.46 -11.55 -1.26
CA THR A 129 0.22 -12.85 -1.41
C THR A 129 1.06 -12.89 -2.68
N PHE A 130 2.28 -13.34 -2.54
CA PHE A 130 3.20 -13.59 -3.65
C PHE A 130 3.16 -15.05 -4.06
N PHE A 131 3.12 -15.28 -5.36
CA PHE A 131 3.15 -16.62 -5.96
C PHE A 131 4.39 -16.80 -6.83
N ASN A 132 4.91 -18.02 -6.89
CA ASN A 132 5.96 -18.33 -7.84
C ASN A 132 5.40 -18.63 -9.24
N ALA A 133 6.29 -18.80 -10.22
CA ALA A 133 5.93 -19.09 -11.60
C ALA A 133 5.12 -20.39 -11.79
N SER A 134 5.17 -21.33 -10.85
CA SER A 134 4.35 -22.55 -10.86
C SER A 134 3.01 -22.40 -10.14
N GLY A 135 2.68 -21.22 -9.63
CA GLY A 135 1.43 -20.93 -8.92
C GLY A 135 1.44 -21.35 -7.45
N ALA A 136 2.60 -21.70 -6.88
CA ALA A 136 2.70 -21.96 -5.46
C ALA A 136 2.89 -20.65 -4.68
N ALA A 137 2.16 -20.48 -3.56
CA ALA A 137 2.31 -19.34 -2.70
C ALA A 137 3.70 -19.30 -2.06
N LEU A 138 4.33 -18.15 -2.03
CA LEU A 138 5.64 -17.89 -1.43
C LEU A 138 5.51 -17.34 -0.02
N ALA A 139 4.82 -16.22 0.10
CA ALA A 139 4.56 -15.54 1.37
C ALA A 139 3.34 -14.63 1.25
N SER A 140 2.76 -14.27 2.37
CA SER A 140 1.67 -13.29 2.45
C SER A 140 1.88 -12.32 3.61
N LEU A 141 1.62 -11.04 3.33
CA LEU A 141 1.33 -10.06 4.38
C LEU A 141 -0.16 -10.18 4.71
N THR A 142 -0.47 -10.37 5.98
CA THR A 142 -1.85 -10.52 6.46
C THR A 142 -2.30 -9.24 7.17
N TYR A 143 -3.49 -8.79 6.82
CA TYR A 143 -4.25 -7.77 7.54
C TYR A 143 -5.32 -8.49 8.37
N ASN A 144 -5.07 -8.68 9.66
CA ASN A 144 -6.07 -9.19 10.60
C ASN A 144 -7.02 -8.05 10.98
N ASN A 145 -8.16 -7.95 10.31
CA ASN A 145 -9.07 -6.83 10.54
C ASN A 145 -9.84 -6.92 11.85
N THR A 146 -9.84 -8.06 12.53
CA THR A 146 -10.42 -8.16 13.89
C THR A 146 -9.57 -7.41 14.91
N GLU A 147 -8.25 -7.58 14.84
CA GLU A 147 -7.28 -7.03 15.80
C GLU A 147 -6.55 -5.79 15.28
N THR A 148 -6.79 -5.40 14.02
CA THR A 148 -6.05 -4.34 13.31
C THR A 148 -4.54 -4.60 13.22
N SER A 149 -4.13 -5.85 13.26
CA SER A 149 -2.72 -6.23 13.29
C SER A 149 -2.22 -6.78 11.96
N PHE A 150 -0.91 -6.68 11.77
CA PHE A 150 -0.22 -7.32 10.65
C PHE A 150 0.37 -8.66 11.05
N GLY A 151 0.25 -9.62 10.15
CA GLY A 151 0.89 -10.91 10.29
C GLY A 151 1.69 -11.30 9.05
N LEU A 152 2.60 -12.23 9.24
CA LEU A 152 3.35 -12.90 8.19
C LEU A 152 2.89 -14.33 8.06
N TRP A 153 2.70 -14.78 6.84
CA TRP A 153 2.48 -16.18 6.54
C TRP A 153 3.51 -16.63 5.49
N ARG A 154 4.03 -17.85 5.66
CA ARG A 154 4.91 -18.51 4.70
C ARG A 154 4.22 -19.75 4.12
N GLU A 155 4.73 -20.24 2.99
CA GLU A 155 4.09 -21.30 2.19
C GLU A 155 3.73 -22.60 2.93
N ASP A 156 4.28 -22.84 4.11
CA ASP A 156 3.97 -24.04 4.89
C ASP A 156 2.77 -23.87 5.82
N GLY A 157 2.23 -22.67 5.93
CA GLY A 157 1.08 -22.35 6.77
C GLY A 157 1.30 -22.51 8.28
N ARG A 158 2.53 -22.85 8.69
CA ARG A 158 2.87 -23.13 10.10
C ARG A 158 3.51 -21.97 10.82
N ASP A 159 4.08 -21.06 10.04
CA ASP A 159 4.75 -19.87 10.53
C ASP A 159 3.88 -18.64 10.28
N THR A 160 2.80 -18.51 11.03
CA THR A 160 2.14 -17.20 11.18
C THR A 160 2.83 -16.45 12.30
N PHE A 161 3.37 -15.31 11.98
CA PHE A 161 4.02 -14.42 12.94
C PHE A 161 3.22 -13.13 13.02
N ASP A 162 2.77 -12.77 14.20
CA ASP A 162 2.20 -11.46 14.49
C ASP A 162 3.35 -10.47 14.62
N THR A 163 3.31 -9.40 13.85
CA THR A 163 4.35 -8.38 13.87
C THR A 163 4.29 -7.47 15.09
N GLY A 164 3.15 -7.42 15.75
CA GLY A 164 2.86 -6.46 16.84
C GLY A 164 2.57 -5.05 16.32
N GLU A 165 2.59 -4.83 15.00
CA GLU A 165 2.27 -3.54 14.37
C GLU A 165 0.80 -3.50 13.94
N GLU A 166 0.21 -2.32 13.95
CA GLU A 166 -1.21 -2.11 13.66
C GLU A 166 -1.42 -1.23 12.41
N PHE A 167 -2.55 -1.45 11.71
CA PHE A 167 -3.03 -0.55 10.66
C PHE A 167 -4.26 0.23 11.13
N ILE A 168 -4.56 1.32 10.42
CA ILE A 168 -5.71 2.17 10.72
C ILE A 168 -6.82 1.89 9.72
N ARG A 169 -8.02 1.51 10.22
CA ARG A 169 -9.21 1.34 9.38
C ARG A 169 -9.70 2.66 8.82
N ASN A 170 -10.35 2.59 7.68
CA ASN A 170 -10.96 3.75 7.00
C ASN A 170 -9.96 4.86 6.65
N GLU A 171 -8.67 4.51 6.61
CA GLU A 171 -7.60 5.36 6.11
C GLU A 171 -6.83 4.60 5.03
N VAL A 172 -6.38 5.30 4.00
CA VAL A 172 -5.47 4.73 3.01
C VAL A 172 -4.05 4.99 3.42
N GLN A 173 -3.20 4.01 3.13
CA GLN A 173 -1.81 3.98 3.54
C GLN A 173 -0.95 3.51 2.36
N ILE A 174 0.30 3.94 2.31
CA ILE A 174 1.25 3.51 1.29
C ILE A 174 1.95 2.26 1.78
N LEU A 175 1.72 1.15 1.09
CA LEU A 175 2.39 -0.11 1.33
C LEU A 175 3.63 -0.20 0.44
N VAL A 176 4.78 -0.51 1.02
CA VAL A 176 6.01 -0.84 0.30
C VAL A 176 6.51 -2.20 0.76
N ILE A 177 6.68 -3.11 -0.19
CA ILE A 177 7.24 -4.44 0.06
C ILE A 177 8.50 -4.61 -0.76
N GLU A 178 9.61 -4.95 -0.10
CA GLU A 178 10.88 -5.27 -0.74
C GLU A 178 11.19 -6.75 -0.57
N ILE A 179 11.60 -7.41 -1.64
CA ILE A 179 11.94 -8.84 -1.66
C ILE A 179 13.33 -9.03 -2.25
N ASP A 180 14.19 -9.74 -1.53
CA ASP A 180 15.47 -10.26 -2.01
C ASP A 180 15.32 -11.74 -2.34
N LEU A 181 15.11 -12.03 -3.62
CA LEU A 181 14.86 -13.39 -4.09
C LEU A 181 16.07 -14.32 -3.93
N VAL A 182 17.29 -13.77 -3.93
CA VAL A 182 18.53 -14.55 -3.76
C VAL A 182 18.72 -14.95 -2.30
N ASN A 183 18.67 -13.97 -1.39
CA ASN A 183 18.90 -14.21 0.03
C ASN A 183 17.66 -14.73 0.76
N ASN A 184 16.52 -14.80 0.07
CA ASN A 184 15.25 -15.24 0.64
C ASN A 184 14.77 -14.38 1.80
N LEU A 185 14.84 -13.07 1.62
CA LEU A 185 14.46 -12.08 2.61
C LEU A 185 13.38 -11.16 2.05
N TRP A 186 12.59 -10.60 2.92
CA TRP A 186 11.67 -9.52 2.59
C TRP A 186 11.50 -8.53 3.73
N SER A 187 11.06 -7.34 3.39
CA SER A 187 10.79 -6.24 4.31
C SER A 187 9.48 -5.57 3.93
N VAL A 188 8.77 -5.05 4.90
CA VAL A 188 7.51 -4.32 4.67
C VAL A 188 7.50 -3.02 5.45
N ASP A 189 7.11 -1.97 4.76
CA ASP A 189 6.84 -0.64 5.32
C ASP A 189 5.41 -0.22 4.99
N LEU A 190 4.79 0.50 5.90
CA LEU A 190 3.50 1.12 5.72
C LEU A 190 3.60 2.60 6.09
N ASP A 191 3.29 3.51 5.15
CA ASP A 191 3.50 4.95 5.30
C ASP A 191 4.93 5.32 5.72
N GLY A 192 5.92 4.50 5.33
CA GLY A 192 7.30 4.63 5.71
C GLY A 192 7.62 4.15 7.14
N PHE A 193 6.69 3.54 7.86
CA PHE A 193 6.99 2.80 9.07
C PHE A 193 7.35 1.38 8.75
N GLN A 194 8.38 0.91 9.39
CA GLN A 194 8.79 -0.47 9.30
C GLN A 194 7.79 -1.35 10.04
N ILE A 195 7.11 -2.24 9.30
CA ILE A 195 6.34 -3.33 9.88
C ILE A 195 7.26 -4.48 10.27
N PHE A 196 8.20 -4.83 9.38
CA PHE A 196 9.31 -5.73 9.67
C PHE A 196 10.45 -5.58 8.66
N ARG A 197 11.64 -6.05 9.01
CA ARG A 197 12.85 -6.00 8.17
C ARG A 197 13.52 -7.34 8.06
N GLU A 198 13.93 -7.67 6.81
CA GLU A 198 14.78 -8.83 6.50
C GLU A 198 14.28 -10.15 7.09
N GLU A 199 12.96 -10.27 7.20
CA GLU A 199 12.36 -11.53 7.56
C GLU A 199 12.51 -12.55 6.42
N ARG A 200 12.50 -13.82 6.78
CA ARG A 200 12.60 -14.89 5.79
C ARG A 200 11.34 -14.91 4.91
N PHE A 201 11.53 -14.80 3.58
CA PHE A 201 10.44 -14.74 2.63
C PHE A 201 9.69 -16.07 2.47
N THR A 202 10.42 -17.19 2.31
CA THR A 202 9.83 -18.52 2.20
C THR A 202 10.40 -19.48 3.25
N ALA A 203 9.59 -20.37 3.81
CA ALA A 203 10.04 -21.33 4.82
C ALA A 203 10.84 -22.49 4.23
N ARG A 204 10.56 -22.87 2.98
CA ARG A 204 11.17 -24.03 2.30
C ARG A 204 12.11 -23.60 1.19
N ASN A 205 12.90 -24.56 0.71
CA ASN A 205 13.67 -24.38 -0.51
C ASN A 205 12.75 -24.60 -1.72
N ILE A 206 11.93 -23.61 -2.02
CA ILE A 206 10.99 -23.56 -3.13
C ILE A 206 11.53 -22.62 -4.21
N ASN A 207 11.11 -22.83 -5.46
CA ASN A 207 11.41 -21.89 -6.53
C ASN A 207 10.80 -20.53 -6.20
N ARG A 208 11.64 -19.47 -6.17
CA ARG A 208 11.29 -18.10 -5.81
C ARG A 208 11.18 -17.16 -7.01
N GLU A 209 11.14 -17.69 -8.23
CA GLU A 209 10.79 -16.87 -9.39
C GLU A 209 9.42 -16.25 -9.17
N LEU A 210 9.33 -14.92 -9.23
CA LEU A 210 8.08 -14.23 -8.98
C LEU A 210 7.09 -14.44 -10.13
N GLY A 211 6.07 -15.26 -9.90
CA GLY A 211 5.00 -15.52 -10.86
C GLY A 211 3.91 -14.45 -10.84
N GLY A 212 3.56 -13.95 -9.66
CA GLY A 212 2.53 -12.92 -9.52
C GLY A 212 2.31 -12.46 -8.10
N VAL A 213 1.46 -11.45 -7.98
CA VAL A 213 0.94 -10.92 -6.72
C VAL A 213 -0.59 -11.02 -6.72
N ALA A 214 -1.16 -11.42 -5.58
CA ALA A 214 -2.60 -11.46 -5.39
C ALA A 214 -3.03 -10.68 -4.16
N PHE A 215 -4.18 -10.04 -4.28
CA PHE A 215 -4.94 -9.56 -3.14
C PHE A 215 -6.01 -10.60 -2.82
N GLN A 216 -6.15 -10.93 -1.54
CA GLN A 216 -7.04 -11.99 -1.10
C GLN A 216 -7.92 -11.51 0.05
N TRP A 217 -9.10 -12.08 0.12
CA TRP A 217 -10.04 -11.92 1.21
C TRP A 217 -10.40 -13.30 1.75
N GLN A 218 -10.40 -13.42 3.08
CA GLN A 218 -10.77 -14.65 3.78
C GLN A 218 -11.75 -14.33 4.89
N ARG A 219 -12.85 -15.07 4.91
CA ARG A 219 -13.83 -14.98 5.97
C ARG A 219 -13.28 -15.54 7.28
N THR A 220 -13.50 -14.80 8.35
CA THR A 220 -13.18 -15.25 9.70
C THR A 220 -14.24 -16.23 10.21
N SER A 221 -15.52 -16.02 9.88
CA SER A 221 -16.63 -16.87 10.28
C SER A 221 -17.38 -17.44 9.06
N GLY A 222 -17.75 -18.73 9.14
CA GLY A 222 -18.51 -19.40 8.09
C GLY A 222 -19.98 -19.01 8.03
N SER A 223 -20.54 -18.39 9.06
CA SER A 223 -21.97 -18.06 9.19
C SER A 223 -22.29 -16.62 8.81
N ASP A 224 -21.41 -15.70 9.16
CA ASP A 224 -21.61 -14.27 8.97
C ASP A 224 -20.39 -13.65 8.30
N TRP A 225 -20.60 -12.69 7.41
CA TRP A 225 -19.56 -11.89 6.77
C TRP A 225 -19.74 -10.44 7.16
N GLY A 226 -18.62 -9.74 7.27
CA GLY A 226 -18.64 -8.31 7.54
C GLY A 226 -18.88 -7.48 6.28
N THR A 227 -19.29 -6.24 6.49
CA THR A 227 -19.25 -5.19 5.47
C THR A 227 -17.89 -4.52 5.48
N ASN A 228 -16.86 -5.29 5.14
CA ASN A 228 -15.49 -4.81 5.12
C ASN A 228 -14.78 -5.25 3.83
N TRP A 229 -13.88 -4.45 3.34
CA TRP A 229 -13.18 -4.62 2.08
C TRP A 229 -11.80 -3.99 2.11
N LEU A 230 -10.87 -4.62 1.40
CA LEU A 230 -9.57 -4.06 1.11
C LEU A 230 -9.66 -3.29 -0.20
N LEU A 231 -9.31 -2.02 -0.17
CA LEU A 231 -9.11 -1.17 -1.32
C LEU A 231 -7.62 -1.14 -1.65
N PHE A 232 -7.27 -1.13 -2.95
CA PHE A 232 -5.90 -0.94 -3.40
C PHE A 232 -5.84 -0.17 -4.71
N ASP A 233 -4.78 0.63 -4.87
CA ASP A 233 -4.60 1.55 -5.97
C ASP A 233 -3.12 1.86 -6.20
N ASP A 234 -2.79 2.57 -7.29
CA ASP A 234 -1.42 2.98 -7.63
C ASP A 234 -0.41 1.83 -7.49
N LEU A 235 -0.80 0.63 -7.94
CA LEU A 235 0.02 -0.56 -7.79
C LEU A 235 1.17 -0.55 -8.79
N ALA A 236 2.38 -0.54 -8.27
CA ALA A 236 3.62 -0.66 -9.03
C ALA A 236 4.46 -1.84 -8.56
N VAL A 237 5.06 -2.56 -9.50
CA VAL A 237 6.04 -3.62 -9.23
C VAL A 237 7.29 -3.35 -10.04
N TYR A 238 8.44 -3.30 -9.37
CA TYR A 238 9.74 -3.03 -9.95
C TYR A 238 10.72 -4.17 -9.70
N ALA A 239 11.69 -4.33 -10.60
CA ALA A 239 12.85 -5.19 -10.41
C ALA A 239 14.14 -4.39 -10.52
N SER A 240 15.18 -4.77 -9.77
CA SER A 240 16.48 -4.11 -9.83
C SER A 240 17.65 -5.09 -9.60
N THR A 241 18.85 -4.67 -10.04
CA THR A 241 20.10 -5.41 -9.84
C THR A 241 20.73 -5.17 -8.48
N THR A 242 20.35 -4.11 -7.78
CA THR A 242 20.86 -3.73 -6.46
C THR A 242 19.71 -3.57 -5.48
N LYS A 243 19.98 -3.99 -4.23
CA LYS A 243 19.03 -3.75 -3.13
C LYS A 243 18.82 -2.25 -2.98
N LEU A 244 17.56 -1.85 -3.01
CA LEU A 244 17.22 -0.50 -2.62
C LEU A 244 17.51 -0.33 -1.13
N VAL A 245 18.29 0.66 -0.81
CA VAL A 245 18.43 1.08 0.57
C VAL A 245 17.29 2.05 0.83
N ILE A 246 16.14 1.55 1.31
CA ILE A 246 15.22 2.44 2.01
C ILE A 246 16.02 2.99 3.17
N ALA A 247 16.20 4.31 3.21
CA ALA A 247 16.93 4.93 4.30
C ALA A 247 16.31 4.46 5.63
N GLU A 248 17.11 3.85 6.48
CA GLU A 248 16.69 3.52 7.83
C GLU A 248 16.11 4.78 8.48
N ASN A 249 14.87 4.71 8.93
CA ASN A 249 14.02 5.81 9.38
C ASN A 249 13.59 6.79 8.28
N PRO A 250 12.60 6.43 7.47
CA PRO A 250 11.86 7.43 6.72
C PRO A 250 11.24 8.42 7.71
N PHE A 251 11.45 9.70 7.49
CA PHE A 251 10.72 10.70 8.25
C PHE A 251 9.26 10.69 7.78
N LYS A 252 8.32 10.72 8.71
CA LYS A 252 6.89 10.72 8.41
C LYS A 252 6.32 12.12 8.59
N ILE A 253 5.42 12.50 7.69
CA ILE A 253 4.50 13.59 7.98
C ILE A 253 3.56 13.09 9.08
N LYS A 254 3.72 13.62 10.30
CA LYS A 254 2.94 13.20 11.47
C LYS A 254 1.49 13.65 11.37
N SER A 255 1.26 14.80 10.77
CA SER A 255 -0.08 15.35 10.57
C SER A 255 -0.09 16.34 9.41
N ILE A 256 -1.24 16.41 8.73
CA ILE A 256 -1.61 17.50 7.85
C ILE A 256 -2.95 18.04 8.33
N THR A 257 -3.00 19.32 8.64
CA THR A 257 -4.21 19.98 9.12
C THR A 257 -4.60 21.09 8.17
N LYS A 258 -5.87 21.13 7.75
CA LYS A 258 -6.44 22.25 7.01
C LYS A 258 -7.00 23.26 8.00
N ASN A 259 -6.49 24.46 7.96
CA ASN A 259 -6.96 25.56 8.76
C ASN A 259 -8.23 26.22 8.18
N ILE A 260 -8.97 26.93 9.00
CA ILE A 260 -10.22 27.63 8.60
C ILE A 260 -9.96 28.64 7.45
N ASN A 261 -8.77 29.23 7.41
CA ASN A 261 -8.35 30.16 6.35
C ASN A 261 -7.91 29.47 5.04
N GLY A 262 -7.98 28.14 4.98
CA GLY A 262 -7.59 27.33 3.82
C GLY A 262 -6.11 26.95 3.76
N SER A 263 -5.25 27.48 4.65
CA SER A 263 -3.85 27.04 4.74
C SER A 263 -3.74 25.58 5.19
N ARG A 264 -2.60 24.95 4.86
CA ARG A 264 -2.28 23.59 5.27
C ARG A 264 -1.07 23.61 6.19
N GLU A 265 -1.19 22.99 7.33
CA GLU A 265 -0.08 22.82 8.27
C GLU A 265 0.39 21.37 8.24
N LEU A 266 1.69 21.15 7.93
CA LEU A 266 2.36 19.87 7.91
C LEU A 266 3.28 19.78 9.12
N SER A 267 3.26 18.66 9.82
CA SER A 267 4.18 18.40 10.94
C SER A 267 4.92 17.10 10.74
N TRP A 268 6.25 17.13 10.90
CA TRP A 268 7.10 15.93 10.82
C TRP A 268 8.35 16.10 11.68
N LYS A 269 9.05 14.98 11.90
CA LYS A 269 10.29 14.92 12.67
C LYS A 269 11.47 14.86 11.72
N ILE A 270 12.46 15.73 11.89
CA ILE A 270 13.71 15.68 11.14
C ILE A 270 14.80 14.98 11.94
N GLN A 271 15.76 14.40 11.22
CA GLN A 271 16.95 13.76 11.78
C GLN A 271 18.17 14.69 11.62
N PRO A 272 19.13 14.65 12.57
CA PRO A 272 20.34 15.45 12.48
C PRO A 272 21.15 15.14 11.22
N GLY A 273 21.76 16.19 10.65
CA GLY A 273 22.67 16.05 9.51
C GLY A 273 22.00 15.84 8.16
N PHE A 274 20.68 15.95 8.10
CA PHE A 274 19.94 15.86 6.83
C PHE A 274 19.20 17.15 6.50
N SER A 275 19.08 17.42 5.21
CA SER A 275 18.27 18.51 4.68
C SER A 275 16.97 17.95 4.07
N TYR A 276 15.89 18.70 4.21
CA TYR A 276 14.55 18.31 3.79
C TYR A 276 13.91 19.40 2.95
N GLN A 277 13.18 19.02 1.92
CA GLN A 277 12.42 19.92 1.06
C GLN A 277 10.96 19.48 1.01
N VAL A 278 10.03 20.38 1.36
CA VAL A 278 8.61 20.16 1.10
C VAL A 278 8.33 20.42 -0.36
N GLN A 279 7.68 19.48 -1.01
CA GLN A 279 7.14 19.61 -2.35
C GLN A 279 5.64 19.43 -2.34
N TYR A 280 4.96 20.02 -3.31
CA TYR A 280 3.54 19.81 -3.52
C TYR A 280 3.22 19.45 -4.96
N SER A 281 2.08 18.83 -5.15
CA SER A 281 1.49 18.54 -6.46
C SER A 281 -0.01 18.77 -6.40
N ASP A 282 -0.57 19.22 -7.51
CA ASP A 282 -2.02 19.35 -7.68
C ASP A 282 -2.61 18.14 -8.44
N ASP A 283 -1.74 17.26 -9.02
CA ASP A 283 -2.11 16.14 -9.89
C ASP A 283 -1.33 14.82 -9.62
N LEU A 284 -0.50 14.79 -8.57
CA LEU A 284 0.43 13.70 -8.22
C LEU A 284 1.51 13.37 -9.27
N ARG A 285 1.50 14.04 -10.43
CA ARG A 285 2.43 13.78 -11.54
C ARG A 285 3.56 14.82 -11.58
N GLN A 286 3.22 16.08 -11.37
CA GLN A 286 4.18 17.18 -11.38
C GLN A 286 4.39 17.72 -9.96
N TRP A 287 5.58 17.49 -9.42
CA TRP A 287 5.97 17.96 -8.10
C TRP A 287 6.72 19.28 -8.19
N LYS A 288 6.25 20.27 -7.43
CA LYS A 288 6.77 21.64 -7.37
C LYS A 288 7.49 21.86 -6.04
N ASN A 289 8.56 22.61 -6.03
CA ASN A 289 9.38 22.96 -4.87
C ASN A 289 9.49 24.47 -4.62
N ASP A 290 8.54 25.22 -5.11
CA ASP A 290 8.52 26.69 -5.08
C ASP A 290 7.71 27.28 -3.90
N LEU A 291 7.38 26.45 -2.91
CA LEU A 291 6.78 26.93 -1.67
C LEU A 291 7.82 27.75 -0.87
N PRO A 292 7.44 28.95 -0.38
CA PRO A 292 8.31 29.73 0.49
C PRO A 292 8.66 28.96 1.76
N ASP A 293 9.91 29.10 2.24
CA ASP A 293 10.40 28.51 3.50
C ASP A 293 10.19 26.99 3.63
N SER A 294 10.24 26.29 2.49
CA SER A 294 9.97 24.84 2.40
C SER A 294 11.21 23.96 2.54
N GLN A 295 12.38 24.53 2.85
CA GLN A 295 13.64 23.83 3.10
C GLN A 295 13.97 23.84 4.58
N PHE A 296 14.40 22.69 5.11
CA PHE A 296 14.68 22.48 6.52
C PHE A 296 15.94 21.66 6.71
N SER A 297 16.78 22.07 7.65
CA SER A 297 17.92 21.29 8.13
C SER A 297 18.19 21.64 9.57
N ASP A 298 18.71 20.71 10.34
CA ASP A 298 19.13 20.94 11.71
C ASP A 298 20.18 19.93 12.14
N ASP A 299 21.01 20.30 13.12
CA ASP A 299 21.98 19.41 13.74
C ASP A 299 21.39 18.58 14.88
N GLU A 300 20.11 18.83 15.22
CA GLU A 300 19.37 18.11 16.26
C GLU A 300 18.06 17.54 15.73
N GLU A 301 17.64 16.42 16.31
CA GLU A 301 16.33 15.82 16.03
C GLU A 301 15.22 16.70 16.60
N LYS A 302 14.31 17.20 15.75
CA LYS A 302 13.19 18.02 16.20
C LYS A 302 11.94 17.89 15.31
N MET A 303 10.82 18.29 15.88
CA MET A 303 9.58 18.45 15.11
C MET A 303 9.66 19.75 14.29
N ILE A 304 9.33 19.65 13.02
CA ILE A 304 9.11 20.78 12.13
C ILE A 304 7.61 20.95 11.93
N ASN A 305 7.17 22.19 11.94
CA ASN A 305 5.84 22.59 11.51
C ASN A 305 6.00 23.54 10.33
N PHE A 306 5.45 23.19 9.20
CA PHE A 306 5.46 23.99 7.98
C PHE A 306 4.03 24.37 7.62
N THR A 307 3.81 25.63 7.25
CA THR A 307 2.49 26.09 6.83
C THR A 307 2.52 26.54 5.38
N ASP A 308 1.80 25.80 4.52
CA ASP A 308 1.49 26.28 3.18
C ASP A 308 0.31 27.24 3.23
N ASN A 309 0.60 28.54 3.00
CA ASN A 309 -0.38 29.60 2.96
C ASN A 309 -0.97 29.84 1.56
N SER A 310 -0.49 29.12 0.55
CA SER A 310 -1.00 29.21 -0.82
C SER A 310 -2.22 28.29 -0.99
N PRO A 311 -3.42 28.83 -1.22
CA PRO A 311 -4.59 27.99 -1.42
C PRO A 311 -4.45 27.17 -2.71
N PRO A 312 -4.81 25.90 -2.71
CA PRO A 312 -4.85 25.10 -3.93
C PRO A 312 -5.93 25.61 -4.88
N LEU A 313 -5.67 25.55 -6.18
CA LEU A 313 -6.60 26.03 -7.23
C LEU A 313 -7.95 25.29 -7.18
N ASP A 314 -7.94 23.97 -6.89
CA ASP A 314 -9.13 23.10 -6.90
C ASP A 314 -9.41 22.41 -5.56
N ASN A 315 -9.08 23.04 -4.45
CA ASN A 315 -9.18 22.45 -3.11
C ASN A 315 -8.38 21.16 -2.87
N LYS A 316 -7.65 20.68 -3.85
CA LYS A 316 -6.78 19.49 -3.76
C LYS A 316 -5.33 19.92 -3.84
N ARG A 317 -4.52 19.41 -2.94
CA ARG A 317 -3.06 19.52 -2.98
C ARG A 317 -2.46 18.39 -2.21
N TYR A 318 -1.50 17.74 -2.84
CA TYR A 318 -0.72 16.65 -2.28
C TYR A 318 0.63 17.19 -1.85
N TYR A 319 1.19 16.63 -0.79
CA TYR A 319 2.49 17.03 -0.27
C TYR A 319 3.39 15.83 -0.15
N ARG A 320 4.67 16.07 -0.42
CA ARG A 320 5.73 15.15 -0.05
C ARG A 320 6.89 15.92 0.56
N ILE A 321 7.66 15.24 1.36
CA ILE A 321 8.92 15.75 1.88
C ILE A 321 10.01 14.88 1.30
N ILE A 322 10.99 15.50 0.67
CA ILE A 322 12.17 14.81 0.17
C ILE A 322 13.36 15.15 1.03
N ARG A 323 14.20 14.15 1.27
CA ARG A 323 15.49 14.32 1.89
C ARG A 323 16.51 14.62 0.79
N THR A 324 17.27 15.72 0.92
CA THR A 324 18.14 16.23 -0.14
C THR A 324 19.63 15.98 0.12
N GLN A 325 20.02 15.65 1.35
CA GLN A 325 21.37 15.23 1.75
C GLN A 325 21.30 14.34 2.97
#